data_11c3b49a6428292aa3534dcf692859de
#
_entry.id   11c3b49a6428292aa3534dcf692859de
#
_cell.length_a   1.000
_cell.length_b   1.000
_cell.length_c   1.000
_cell.angle_alpha   90.00
_cell.angle_beta   90.00
_cell.angle_gamma   90.00
#
_symmetry.space_group_name_H-M   'P 1'
#
loop_
_entity.id
_entity.type
_entity.pdbx_description
1 polymer ?
#
loop_
_entity_poly.entity_id
_entity_poly.type
_entity_poly.pdbx_seq_one_letter_code
_entity_poly.pdbx_strand_id
1 'polypeptide(L)'
;MAIRKFRSKLEQDCAKQLGKEWKYEPSRIAYTVRRNYIPDFVSGKHYIEVKGFFRAGDTQKYKAIAEQLQFEGKNLIFLMPNPDKMTRKGGKTSYRDWCKKHNIPIFSTKEIKELKQWTRNQ
;
A
#
# COMPACT_ATOMS: atom_id res chain seq x y z
N MET A 1 -38.34 7.19 4.27
CA MET A 1 -37.10 7.23 5.06
C MET A 1 -36.60 5.79 5.26
N ALA A 2 -35.38 5.52 4.86
CA ALA A 2 -34.83 4.19 5.01
C ALA A 2 -34.49 3.91 6.47
N ILE A 3 -34.99 2.79 7.00
CA ILE A 3 -34.65 2.34 8.35
C ILE A 3 -33.49 1.37 8.23
N ARG A 4 -32.36 1.73 8.83
CA ARG A 4 -31.17 0.89 8.83
C ARG A 4 -31.40 -0.30 9.78
N LYS A 5 -31.21 -1.51 9.24
CA LYS A 5 -31.34 -2.73 10.05
C LYS A 5 -30.11 -2.91 10.96
N PHE A 6 -30.34 -3.35 12.17
CA PHE A 6 -29.26 -3.73 13.08
C PHE A 6 -28.63 -5.03 12.59
N ARG A 7 -27.32 -5.17 12.77
CA ARG A 7 -26.57 -6.36 12.37
C ARG A 7 -26.68 -7.50 13.35
N SER A 8 -27.09 -7.22 14.59
CA SER A 8 -27.19 -8.23 15.63
C SER A 8 -28.31 -7.94 16.61
N LYS A 9 -28.73 -8.98 17.31
CA LYS A 9 -29.71 -8.86 18.40
C LYS A 9 -29.18 -7.98 19.52
N LEU A 10 -27.90 -8.11 19.83
CA LEU A 10 -27.25 -7.30 20.86
C LEU A 10 -27.35 -5.81 20.53
N GLU A 11 -27.09 -5.45 19.26
CA GLU A 11 -27.20 -4.05 18.83
C GLU A 11 -28.63 -3.54 18.96
N GLN A 12 -29.62 -4.37 18.62
CA GLN A 12 -31.05 -4.02 18.81
C GLN A 12 -31.37 -3.74 20.26
N ASP A 13 -30.91 -4.61 21.15
CA ASP A 13 -31.19 -4.49 22.59
C ASP A 13 -30.53 -3.21 23.15
N CYS A 14 -29.32 -2.93 22.72
CA CYS A 14 -28.63 -1.70 23.11
C CYS A 14 -29.34 -0.46 22.59
N ALA A 15 -29.83 -0.49 21.34
CA ALA A 15 -30.56 0.62 20.75
C ALA A 15 -31.82 0.97 21.55
N LYS A 16 -32.55 -0.04 22.03
CA LYS A 16 -33.73 0.15 22.87
C LYS A 16 -33.41 0.85 24.17
N GLN A 17 -32.29 0.48 24.79
CA GLN A 17 -31.86 1.05 26.06
C GLN A 17 -31.29 2.46 25.90
N LEU A 18 -30.59 2.72 24.80
CA LEU A 18 -30.00 4.03 24.52
C LEU A 18 -31.05 5.09 24.20
N GLY A 19 -32.08 4.72 23.44
CA GLY A 19 -33.17 5.62 23.09
C GLY A 19 -32.98 6.35 21.78
N LYS A 20 -33.96 7.20 21.46
CA LYS A 20 -34.05 7.84 20.13
C LYS A 20 -32.97 8.89 19.83
N GLU A 21 -32.32 9.41 20.85
CA GLU A 21 -31.24 10.42 20.68
C GLU A 21 -29.99 9.84 20.05
N TRP A 22 -29.84 8.53 20.13
CA TRP A 22 -28.67 7.82 19.59
C TRP A 22 -28.99 7.21 18.23
N LYS A 23 -28.27 7.64 17.22
CA LYS A 23 -28.45 7.13 15.85
C LYS A 23 -27.58 5.92 15.59
N TYR A 24 -28.14 4.90 14.96
CA TYR A 24 -27.40 3.70 14.61
C TYR A 24 -26.61 3.93 13.33
N GLU A 25 -25.29 3.78 13.39
CA GLU A 25 -24.38 3.93 12.24
C GLU A 25 -24.73 5.11 11.32
N PRO A 26 -24.83 6.35 11.86
CA PRO A 26 -25.32 7.48 11.08
C PRO A 26 -24.38 7.93 9.97
N SER A 27 -23.08 7.65 10.13
CA SER A 27 -22.05 8.08 9.18
C SER A 27 -20.80 7.24 9.31
N ARG A 28 -19.89 7.41 8.37
CA ARG A 28 -18.56 6.80 8.42
C ARG A 28 -17.57 7.86 8.87
N ILE A 29 -16.62 7.44 9.70
CA ILE A 29 -15.57 8.32 10.20
C ILE A 29 -14.25 7.81 9.61
N ALA A 30 -13.58 8.67 8.84
CA ALA A 30 -12.24 8.36 8.35
C ALA A 30 -11.24 8.52 9.50
N TYR A 31 -10.29 7.60 9.62
CA TYR A 31 -9.23 7.72 10.60
C TYR A 31 -7.90 7.33 9.99
N THR A 32 -6.83 7.87 10.57
CA THR A 32 -5.47 7.66 10.07
C THR A 32 -4.70 6.76 11.03
N VAL A 33 -3.98 5.78 10.47
CA VAL A 33 -3.12 4.89 11.24
C VAL A 33 -1.67 5.18 10.85
N ARG A 34 -0.82 5.41 11.85
CA ARG A 34 0.63 5.56 11.62
C ARG A 34 1.28 4.20 11.72
N ARG A 35 2.13 3.88 10.74
CA ARG A 35 2.92 2.67 10.71
C ARG A 35 4.34 3.01 10.31
N ASN A 36 5.29 2.21 10.80
CA ASN A 36 6.69 2.36 10.44
C ASN A 36 7.03 1.40 9.31
N TYR A 37 7.86 1.88 8.40
CA TYR A 37 8.40 1.07 7.31
C TYR A 37 9.91 0.93 7.49
N ILE A 38 10.40 -0.29 7.44
CA ILE A 38 11.83 -0.59 7.51
C ILE A 38 12.24 -1.09 6.13
N PRO A 39 12.97 -0.27 5.34
CA PRO A 39 13.47 -0.72 4.03
C PRO A 39 14.55 -1.79 4.19
N ASP A 40 14.72 -2.62 3.17
CA ASP A 40 15.75 -3.66 3.21
C ASP A 40 17.15 -3.06 3.10
N PHE A 41 17.35 -2.05 2.24
CA PHE A 41 18.63 -1.38 2.08
C PHE A 41 18.44 0.12 1.87
N VAL A 42 19.36 0.91 2.37
CA VAL A 42 19.34 2.37 2.22
C VAL A 42 20.72 2.87 1.85
N SER A 43 20.78 3.74 0.86
CA SER A 43 21.99 4.49 0.53
C SER A 43 21.58 5.91 0.15
N GLY A 44 21.92 6.88 0.99
CA GLY A 44 21.50 8.27 0.79
C GLY A 44 20.00 8.41 0.70
N LYS A 45 19.51 8.92 -0.43
CA LYS A 45 18.07 9.09 -0.68
C LYS A 45 17.40 7.86 -1.31
N HIS A 46 18.14 6.77 -1.51
CA HIS A 46 17.66 5.58 -2.21
C HIS A 46 17.34 4.48 -1.21
N TYR A 47 16.09 4.02 -1.24
CA TYR A 47 15.54 3.02 -0.35
C TYR A 47 15.12 1.80 -1.18
N ILE A 48 15.75 0.66 -0.94
CA ILE A 48 15.49 -0.56 -1.72
C ILE A 48 14.62 -1.52 -0.93
N GLU A 49 13.57 -1.99 -1.58
CA GLU A 49 12.73 -3.09 -1.12
C GLU A 49 13.00 -4.31 -2.00
N VAL A 50 13.47 -5.39 -1.37
CA VAL A 50 13.65 -6.67 -2.06
C VAL A 50 12.39 -7.50 -1.84
N LYS A 51 11.71 -7.86 -2.93
CA LYS A 51 10.42 -8.52 -2.82
C LYS A 51 10.24 -9.58 -3.90
N GLY A 52 9.76 -10.76 -3.49
CA GLY A 52 9.50 -11.85 -4.44
C GLY A 52 8.16 -11.68 -5.14
N PHE A 53 7.15 -11.27 -4.40
CA PHE A 53 5.79 -11.09 -4.91
C PHE A 53 4.99 -10.22 -3.94
N PHE A 54 3.86 -9.67 -4.40
CA PHE A 54 2.95 -8.91 -3.55
C PHE A 54 2.00 -9.84 -2.80
N ARG A 55 1.77 -9.50 -1.53
CA ARG A 55 0.74 -10.09 -0.69
C ARG A 55 -0.45 -9.14 -0.60
N ALA A 56 -1.55 -9.62 -0.02
CA ALA A 56 -2.71 -8.78 0.22
C ALA A 56 -2.33 -7.52 1.00
N GLY A 57 -2.75 -6.36 0.50
CA GLY A 57 -2.46 -5.08 1.13
C GLY A 57 -1.16 -4.43 0.69
N ASP A 58 -0.27 -5.14 -0.01
CA ASP A 58 1.03 -4.59 -0.41
C ASP A 58 0.90 -3.45 -1.41
N THR A 59 -0.06 -3.49 -2.32
CA THR A 59 -0.24 -2.40 -3.29
C THR A 59 -0.55 -1.08 -2.60
N GLN A 60 -1.43 -1.09 -1.61
CA GLN A 60 -1.77 0.11 -0.84
C GLN A 60 -0.60 0.56 0.03
N LYS A 61 0.06 -0.41 0.68
CA LYS A 61 1.23 -0.14 1.54
C LYS A 61 2.35 0.55 0.76
N TYR A 62 2.78 -0.03 -0.34
CA TYR A 62 3.92 0.50 -1.09
C TYR A 62 3.58 1.76 -1.89
N LYS A 63 2.33 1.91 -2.29
CA LYS A 63 1.87 3.18 -2.86
C LYS A 63 2.04 4.32 -1.85
N ALA A 64 1.59 4.10 -0.62
CA ALA A 64 1.69 5.10 0.45
C ALA A 64 3.14 5.40 0.80
N ILE A 65 3.99 4.36 0.90
CA ILE A 65 5.42 4.53 1.20
C ILE A 65 6.11 5.32 0.08
N ALA A 66 5.84 4.97 -1.18
CA ALA A 66 6.44 5.66 -2.32
C ALA A 66 6.06 7.14 -2.34
N GLU A 67 4.79 7.46 -2.11
CA GLU A 67 4.31 8.84 -2.05
C GLU A 67 4.99 9.62 -0.92
N GLN A 68 5.10 9.02 0.26
CA GLN A 68 5.75 9.64 1.41
C GLN A 68 7.23 9.91 1.14
N LEU A 69 7.95 8.93 0.60
CA LEU A 69 9.37 9.09 0.29
C LEU A 69 9.58 10.14 -0.80
N GLN A 70 8.75 10.14 -1.84
CA GLN A 70 8.84 11.13 -2.92
C GLN A 70 8.61 12.54 -2.38
N PHE A 71 7.67 12.70 -1.48
CA PHE A 71 7.42 13.97 -0.81
C PHE A 71 8.65 14.45 -0.04
N GLU A 72 9.42 13.53 0.52
CA GLU A 72 10.66 13.82 1.26
C GLU A 72 11.89 13.93 0.37
N GLY A 73 11.73 13.86 -0.96
CA GLY A 73 12.85 13.90 -1.90
C GLY A 73 13.65 12.60 -1.95
N LYS A 74 13.04 11.48 -1.57
CA LYS A 74 13.67 10.17 -1.54
C LYS A 74 13.02 9.23 -2.56
N ASN A 75 13.69 8.12 -2.88
CA ASN A 75 13.20 7.14 -3.85
C ASN A 75 12.99 5.79 -3.20
N LEU A 76 11.80 5.20 -3.44
CA LEU A 76 11.60 3.78 -3.18
C LEU A 76 11.97 3.04 -4.48
N ILE A 77 12.79 2.02 -4.37
CA ILE A 77 13.25 1.20 -5.50
C ILE A 77 12.90 -0.25 -5.20
N PHE A 78 12.29 -0.95 -6.16
CA PHE A 78 12.02 -2.38 -6.02
C PHE A 78 13.10 -3.21 -6.72
N LEU A 79 13.50 -4.27 -6.05
CA LEU A 79 14.40 -5.29 -6.58
C LEU A 79 13.67 -6.63 -6.50
N MET A 80 13.26 -7.16 -7.65
CA MET A 80 12.38 -8.34 -7.74
C MET A 80 12.93 -9.38 -8.71
N PRO A 81 12.75 -10.69 -8.45
CA PRO A 81 13.24 -11.71 -9.37
C PRO A 81 12.53 -11.70 -10.72
N ASN A 82 11.23 -11.40 -10.76
CA ASN A 82 10.43 -11.43 -11.99
C ASN A 82 9.58 -10.17 -12.14
N PRO A 83 10.18 -9.03 -12.57
CA PRO A 83 9.42 -7.78 -12.71
C PRO A 83 8.27 -7.85 -13.73
N ASP A 84 8.36 -8.71 -14.70
CA ASP A 84 7.35 -8.82 -15.76
C ASP A 84 6.22 -9.80 -15.43
N LYS A 85 6.28 -10.44 -14.26
CA LYS A 85 5.19 -11.29 -13.78
C LYS A 85 4.00 -10.43 -13.37
N MET A 86 2.79 -10.95 -13.54
CA MET A 86 1.56 -10.26 -13.13
C MET A 86 1.49 -10.16 -11.62
N THR A 87 0.97 -9.03 -11.13
CA THR A 87 0.85 -8.76 -9.69
C THR A 87 -0.12 -9.72 -9.00
N ARG A 88 -1.03 -10.33 -9.76
CA ARG A 88 -1.97 -11.32 -9.27
C ARG A 88 -2.28 -12.33 -10.37
N LYS A 89 -2.64 -13.54 -9.97
CA LYS A 89 -3.03 -14.60 -10.90
C LYS A 89 -4.21 -14.14 -11.77
N GLY A 90 -4.08 -14.30 -13.08
CA GLY A 90 -5.10 -13.88 -14.03
C GLY A 90 -5.20 -12.37 -14.24
N GLY A 91 -4.31 -11.60 -13.63
CA GLY A 91 -4.29 -10.14 -13.79
C GLY A 91 -3.63 -9.71 -15.09
N LYS A 92 -3.76 -8.41 -15.40
CA LYS A 92 -3.19 -7.80 -16.61
C LYS A 92 -2.07 -6.81 -16.33
N THR A 93 -1.79 -6.56 -15.05
CA THR A 93 -0.76 -5.60 -14.61
C THR A 93 0.43 -6.34 -14.08
N SER A 94 1.60 -6.16 -14.69
CA SER A 94 2.85 -6.71 -14.20
C SER A 94 3.38 -5.85 -13.04
N TYR A 95 4.36 -6.39 -12.29
CA TYR A 95 5.04 -5.58 -11.28
C TYR A 95 5.71 -4.37 -11.88
N ARG A 96 6.30 -4.53 -13.07
CA ARG A 96 6.93 -3.42 -13.79
C ARG A 96 5.92 -2.32 -14.14
N ASP A 97 4.75 -2.71 -14.64
CA ASP A 97 3.69 -1.76 -14.99
C ASP A 97 3.16 -1.04 -13.76
N TRP A 98 2.96 -1.78 -12.67
CA TRP A 98 2.49 -1.21 -11.41
C TRP A 98 3.49 -0.19 -10.87
N CYS A 99 4.77 -0.54 -10.87
CA CYS A 99 5.84 0.35 -10.40
C CYS A 99 5.93 1.61 -11.28
N LYS A 100 5.84 1.45 -12.60
CA LYS A 100 5.85 2.58 -13.53
C LYS A 100 4.71 3.54 -13.24
N LYS A 101 3.52 3.01 -12.98
CA LYS A 101 2.34 3.82 -12.65
C LYS A 101 2.56 4.65 -11.38
N HIS A 102 3.31 4.15 -10.42
CA HIS A 102 3.55 4.82 -9.13
C HIS A 102 4.92 5.48 -9.04
N ASN A 103 5.63 5.63 -10.16
CA ASN A 103 6.96 6.25 -10.23
C ASN A 103 7.98 5.56 -9.33
N ILE A 104 7.93 4.24 -9.29
CA ILE A 104 8.85 3.41 -8.53
C ILE A 104 9.82 2.75 -9.51
N PRO A 105 11.12 3.07 -9.47
CA PRO A 105 12.10 2.32 -10.25
C PRO A 105 12.11 0.86 -9.82
N ILE A 106 12.17 -0.03 -10.80
CA ILE A 106 12.19 -1.47 -10.52
C ILE A 106 13.28 -2.14 -11.35
N PHE A 107 14.02 -3.02 -10.71
CA PHE A 107 15.10 -3.79 -11.33
C PHE A 107 14.93 -5.25 -10.98
N SER A 108 15.33 -6.13 -11.90
CA SER A 108 15.40 -7.56 -11.60
C SER A 108 16.61 -7.84 -10.70
N THR A 109 16.56 -8.94 -9.96
CA THR A 109 17.71 -9.37 -9.15
C THR A 109 18.95 -9.69 -9.98
N LYS A 110 18.80 -9.80 -11.30
CA LYS A 110 19.91 -9.98 -12.24
C LYS A 110 20.45 -8.63 -12.75
N GLU A 111 19.81 -7.53 -12.38
CA GLU A 111 20.14 -6.18 -12.83
C GLU A 111 20.66 -5.27 -11.72
N ILE A 112 21.33 -5.85 -10.72
CA ILE A 112 21.87 -5.07 -9.59
C ILE A 112 22.90 -4.05 -10.07
N LYS A 113 23.67 -4.40 -11.08
CA LYS A 113 24.66 -3.49 -11.68
C LYS A 113 23.99 -2.25 -12.27
N GLU A 114 22.91 -2.46 -12.98
CA GLU A 114 22.12 -1.39 -13.60
C GLU A 114 21.44 -0.53 -12.52
N LEU A 115 20.97 -1.14 -11.45
CA LEU A 115 20.41 -0.43 -10.31
C LEU A 115 21.46 0.51 -9.69
N LYS A 116 22.65 0.00 -9.45
CA LYS A 116 23.75 0.79 -8.87
C LYS A 116 24.11 1.96 -9.79
N GLN A 117 24.17 1.73 -11.08
CA GLN A 117 24.46 2.77 -12.07
C GLN A 117 23.35 3.84 -12.07
N TRP A 118 22.10 3.41 -12.03
CA TRP A 118 20.95 4.32 -11.98
C TRP A 118 21.03 5.23 -10.74
N THR A 119 21.34 4.67 -9.56
CA THR A 119 21.43 5.46 -8.33
C THR A 119 22.54 6.50 -8.38
N ARG A 120 23.65 6.20 -9.05
CA ARG A 120 24.76 7.16 -9.22
C ARG A 120 24.41 8.35 -10.09
N ASN A 121 23.44 8.19 -10.99
CA ASN A 121 23.04 9.20 -11.96
C ASN A 121 21.87 10.07 -11.50
N GLN A 122 21.38 9.86 -10.24
CA GLN A 122 20.26 10.62 -9.72
C GLN A 122 20.67 11.77 -8.80
#